data_f947788e5a99161786aff309b66ea2a6
#
_entry.id   f947788e5a99161786aff309b66ea2a6
#
_cell.length_a   1.000
_cell.length_b   1.000
_cell.length_c   1.000
_cell.angle_alpha   90.00
_cell.angle_beta   90.00
_cell.angle_gamma   90.00
#
_symmetry.space_group_name_H-M   'P 1'
#
loop_
_entity.id
_entity.type
_entity.pdbx_description
1 polymer ?
#
loop_
_entity_poly.entity_id
_entity_poly.type
_entity_poly.pdbx_seq_one_letter_code
_entity_poly.pdbx_strand_id
1 'polypeptide(L)'
;MKLITGDIGGTNTRLAVYDLAADGFVDGAAETYPSADFPSLEAILERFREQHGDAQAGCFAVAGPVRRGRSEITNLPWIVDAAVIGAAFGWSRVALLNDLEAIAWGIGALGEDDWVTLNAGDPDPEGNRAVIAAGTGLGEAGVCRSGGHWHPFASEGGHADFAPADAEQAGLLSWLAKRYGHVSWERVASGTGLVDVYAWCLEQQAVPPPAWFDGAPDPAAAISAVALEGGDAAAVQALD
;
A
#
# COMPACT_ATOMS: atom_id res chain seq x y z
N MET A 1 27.88 5.72 -4.71
CA MET A 1 27.01 6.76 -4.08
C MET A 1 26.04 6.03 -3.16
N LYS A 2 26.00 6.42 -1.88
CA LYS A 2 25.05 5.82 -0.95
C LYS A 2 23.69 6.51 -1.04
N LEU A 3 22.65 5.69 -1.04
CA LEU A 3 21.24 6.09 -1.05
C LEU A 3 20.54 5.44 0.16
N ILE A 4 19.82 6.22 0.95
CA ILE A 4 18.88 5.68 1.93
C ILE A 4 17.48 5.67 1.31
N THR A 5 16.83 4.52 1.36
CA THR A 5 15.42 4.36 0.96
C THR A 5 14.58 4.07 2.18
N GLY A 6 13.29 4.36 2.08
CA GLY A 6 12.36 4.06 3.17
C GLY A 6 10.94 3.80 2.67
N ASP A 7 10.27 2.92 3.40
CA ASP A 7 8.82 2.73 3.36
C ASP A 7 8.26 3.28 4.68
N ILE A 8 7.54 4.39 4.59
CA ILE A 8 7.11 5.21 5.73
C ILE A 8 5.60 5.01 5.95
N GLY A 9 5.28 4.07 6.79
CA GLY A 9 3.90 3.79 7.19
C GLY A 9 3.54 4.38 8.55
N GLY A 10 2.23 4.43 8.82
CA GLY A 10 1.70 4.90 10.12
C GLY A 10 2.08 4.02 11.31
N THR A 11 2.33 2.73 11.09
CA THR A 11 2.71 1.77 12.14
C THR A 11 4.22 1.54 12.16
N ASN A 12 4.83 1.29 11.01
CA ASN A 12 6.24 0.97 10.88
C ASN A 12 6.88 1.86 9.81
N THR A 13 8.12 2.24 10.08
CA THR A 13 9.05 2.84 9.11
C THR A 13 10.16 1.83 8.84
N ARG A 14 10.32 1.42 7.58
CA ARG A 14 11.42 0.56 7.14
C ARG A 14 12.43 1.39 6.39
N LEU A 15 13.68 1.33 6.79
CA LEU A 15 14.78 2.00 6.11
C LEU A 15 15.79 0.98 5.59
N ALA A 16 16.37 1.26 4.43
CA ALA A 16 17.46 0.49 3.88
C ALA A 16 18.51 1.43 3.25
N VAL A 17 19.79 1.03 3.31
CA VAL A 17 20.87 1.73 2.63
C VAL A 17 21.34 0.89 1.45
N TYR A 18 21.59 1.55 0.33
CA TYR A 18 22.10 0.95 -0.90
C TYR A 18 23.35 1.70 -1.38
N ASP A 19 24.32 0.96 -1.88
CA ASP A 19 25.41 1.54 -2.65
C ASP A 19 25.06 1.47 -4.14
N LEU A 20 24.95 2.65 -4.78
CA LEU A 20 24.79 2.75 -6.21
C LEU A 20 26.16 2.57 -6.88
N ALA A 21 26.37 1.40 -7.47
CA ALA A 21 27.55 1.04 -8.27
C ALA A 21 27.26 1.23 -9.78
N ALA A 22 28.26 0.99 -10.60
CA ALA A 22 28.10 1.08 -12.05
C ALA A 22 27.12 0.03 -12.63
N ASP A 23 27.05 -1.11 -11.98
CA ASP A 23 26.25 -2.28 -12.41
C ASP A 23 24.90 -2.40 -11.69
N GLY A 24 24.47 -1.38 -10.91
CA GLY A 24 23.21 -1.38 -10.20
C GLY A 24 23.34 -1.05 -8.71
N PHE A 25 22.34 -1.49 -7.94
CA PHE A 25 22.34 -1.33 -6.49
C PHE A 25 22.99 -2.53 -5.80
N VAL A 26 23.80 -2.24 -4.79
CA VAL A 26 24.32 -3.25 -3.87
C VAL A 26 23.58 -3.09 -2.54
N ASP A 27 22.95 -4.15 -2.08
CA ASP A 27 22.19 -4.18 -0.83
C ASP A 27 23.10 -3.90 0.36
N GLY A 28 22.63 -3.03 1.24
CA GLY A 28 23.25 -2.76 2.52
C GLY A 28 22.35 -3.22 3.67
N ALA A 29 22.48 -2.53 4.82
CA ALA A 29 21.64 -2.82 5.99
C ALA A 29 20.20 -2.34 5.77
N ALA A 30 19.26 -3.08 6.37
CA ALA A 30 17.85 -2.68 6.45
C ALA A 30 17.36 -2.85 7.90
N GLU A 31 16.55 -1.90 8.36
CA GLU A 31 15.95 -1.92 9.69
C GLU A 31 14.50 -1.43 9.67
N THR A 32 13.73 -1.92 10.63
CA THR A 32 12.33 -1.51 10.84
C THR A 32 12.19 -0.86 12.20
N TYR A 33 11.51 0.28 12.23
CA TYR A 33 11.25 1.07 13.42
C TYR A 33 9.73 1.20 13.62
N PRO A 34 9.20 1.02 14.86
CA PRO A 34 7.84 1.43 15.17
C PRO A 34 7.72 2.95 15.02
N SER A 35 6.91 3.41 14.06
CA SER A 35 6.84 4.84 13.73
C SER A 35 6.41 5.71 14.91
N ALA A 36 5.48 5.21 15.73
CA ALA A 36 4.95 5.92 16.89
C ALA A 36 5.97 6.18 18.02
N ASP A 37 7.10 5.47 18.03
CA ASP A 37 8.15 5.65 19.03
C ASP A 37 9.04 6.86 18.75
N PHE A 38 8.85 7.53 17.62
CA PHE A 38 9.67 8.65 17.17
C PHE A 38 8.81 9.90 16.89
N PRO A 39 9.36 11.10 17.12
CA PRO A 39 8.64 12.34 16.88
C PRO A 39 8.51 12.69 15.39
N SER A 40 9.40 12.18 14.53
CA SER A 40 9.43 12.46 13.08
C SER A 40 10.28 11.45 12.33
N LEU A 41 10.21 11.46 11.00
CA LEU A 41 11.07 10.67 10.14
C LEU A 41 12.55 11.05 10.30
N GLU A 42 12.86 12.33 10.47
CA GLU A 42 14.23 12.82 10.65
C GLU A 42 14.88 12.14 11.87
N ALA A 43 14.16 11.96 12.98
CA ALA A 43 14.69 11.29 14.17
C ALA A 43 15.04 9.81 13.91
N ILE A 44 14.24 9.12 13.08
CA ILE A 44 14.56 7.74 12.65
C ILE A 44 15.78 7.75 11.72
N LEU A 45 15.85 8.68 10.78
CA LEU A 45 16.98 8.82 9.86
C LEU A 45 18.29 9.12 10.59
N GLU A 46 18.28 9.98 11.62
CA GLU A 46 19.45 10.24 12.47
C GLU A 46 19.93 8.93 13.10
N ARG A 47 19.05 8.19 13.75
CA ARG A 47 19.38 6.91 14.38
C ARG A 47 19.91 5.87 13.39
N PHE A 48 19.27 5.74 12.22
CA PHE A 48 19.71 4.83 11.18
C PHE A 48 21.10 5.16 10.64
N ARG A 49 21.37 6.45 10.43
CA ARG A 49 22.68 6.93 9.95
C ARG A 49 23.80 6.71 10.98
N GLU A 50 23.53 6.87 12.26
CA GLU A 50 24.51 6.58 13.33
C GLU A 50 24.99 5.12 13.29
N GLN A 51 24.10 4.19 12.89
CA GLN A 51 24.39 2.77 12.84
C GLN A 51 25.00 2.31 11.51
N HIS A 52 24.53 2.87 10.38
CA HIS A 52 24.84 2.37 9.04
C HIS A 52 25.62 3.35 8.16
N GLY A 53 25.92 4.52 8.69
CA GLY A 53 26.67 5.57 8.00
C GLY A 53 25.78 6.50 7.18
N ASP A 54 26.41 7.53 6.63
CA ASP A 54 25.75 8.60 5.90
C ASP A 54 25.49 8.26 4.43
N ALA A 55 24.55 8.99 3.84
CA ALA A 55 24.18 8.89 2.43
C ALA A 55 24.31 10.25 1.74
N GLN A 56 24.20 10.27 0.41
CA GLN A 56 24.18 11.48 -0.40
C GLN A 56 22.81 11.81 -0.97
N ALA A 57 21.85 10.84 -0.85
CA ALA A 57 20.50 10.99 -1.37
C ALA A 57 19.52 10.16 -0.54
N GLY A 58 18.23 10.50 -0.64
CA GLY A 58 17.13 9.73 -0.05
C GLY A 58 15.96 9.55 -1.01
N CYS A 59 15.28 8.40 -0.92
CA CYS A 59 14.03 8.14 -1.63
C CYS A 59 13.06 7.43 -0.69
N PHE A 60 11.90 8.04 -0.44
CA PHE A 60 10.96 7.54 0.55
C PHE A 60 9.58 7.36 -0.06
N ALA A 61 9.05 6.14 0.05
CA ALA A 61 7.65 5.84 -0.16
C ALA A 61 6.87 6.21 1.10
N VAL A 62 5.77 6.92 0.97
CA VAL A 62 4.97 7.37 2.10
C VAL A 62 3.50 6.96 1.92
N ALA A 63 2.89 6.48 2.99
CA ALA A 63 1.47 6.15 3.03
C ALA A 63 0.64 7.44 3.05
N GLY A 64 0.33 7.96 1.88
CA GLY A 64 -0.45 9.17 1.67
C GLY A 64 -0.08 9.93 0.40
N PRO A 65 -0.87 10.96 0.04
CA PRO A 65 -0.63 11.74 -1.16
C PRO A 65 0.62 12.63 -1.01
N VAL A 66 1.47 12.61 -2.03
CA VAL A 66 2.63 13.49 -2.12
C VAL A 66 2.32 14.70 -2.98
N ARG A 67 2.47 15.89 -2.42
CA ARG A 67 2.27 17.13 -3.14
C ARG A 67 3.48 18.05 -3.01
N ARG A 68 4.15 18.34 -4.13
CA ARG A 68 5.35 19.21 -4.17
C ARG A 68 6.45 18.76 -3.21
N GLY A 69 6.70 17.45 -3.11
CA GLY A 69 7.72 16.87 -2.25
C GLY A 69 7.36 16.88 -0.76
N ARG A 70 6.07 16.97 -0.41
CA ARG A 70 5.58 16.97 0.97
C ARG A 70 4.39 16.03 1.10
N SER A 71 4.29 15.34 2.25
CA SER A 71 3.19 14.46 2.62
C SER A 71 2.89 14.55 4.11
N GLU A 72 1.61 14.40 4.45
CA GLU A 72 1.15 14.18 5.83
C GLU A 72 0.91 12.68 5.99
N ILE A 73 1.53 12.07 7.01
CA ILE A 73 1.45 10.61 7.18
C ILE A 73 0.14 10.25 7.87
N THR A 74 -0.60 9.33 7.27
CA THR A 74 -1.84 8.84 7.85
C THR A 74 -1.60 8.22 9.24
N ASN A 75 -2.41 8.60 10.21
CA ASN A 75 -2.36 8.16 11.61
C ASN A 75 -1.10 8.56 12.42
N LEU A 76 -0.29 9.48 11.92
CA LEU A 76 0.83 10.09 12.64
C LEU A 76 0.78 11.61 12.52
N PRO A 77 1.30 12.35 13.51
CA PRO A 77 1.37 13.81 13.43
C PRO A 77 2.53 14.29 12.54
N TRP A 78 3.07 13.43 11.71
CA TRP A 78 4.25 13.73 10.91
C TRP A 78 3.92 14.44 9.61
N ILE A 79 4.75 15.42 9.32
CA ILE A 79 4.84 16.05 8.01
C ILE A 79 6.23 15.70 7.47
N VAL A 80 6.26 14.91 6.41
CA VAL A 80 7.51 14.55 5.72
C VAL A 80 7.69 15.52 4.57
N ASP A 81 8.84 16.19 4.54
CA ASP A 81 9.17 17.20 3.53
C ASP A 81 10.59 16.95 2.98
N ALA A 82 10.68 16.69 1.68
CA ALA A 82 11.92 16.38 1.00
C ALA A 82 12.98 17.49 1.12
N ALA A 83 12.54 18.76 1.10
CA ALA A 83 13.46 19.89 1.21
C ALA A 83 14.01 20.02 2.64
N VAL A 84 13.18 19.79 3.65
CA VAL A 84 13.60 19.78 5.06
C VAL A 84 14.60 18.67 5.32
N ILE A 85 14.32 17.44 4.87
CA ILE A 85 15.23 16.29 4.99
C ILE A 85 16.55 16.58 4.27
N GLY A 86 16.49 17.06 3.02
CA GLY A 86 17.70 17.42 2.26
C GLY A 86 18.58 18.45 2.97
N ALA A 87 17.97 19.48 3.55
CA ALA A 87 18.69 20.52 4.30
C ALA A 87 19.27 19.98 5.61
N ALA A 88 18.51 19.18 6.37
CA ALA A 88 18.93 18.63 7.66
C ALA A 88 20.13 17.69 7.53
N PHE A 89 20.17 16.86 6.47
CA PHE A 89 21.19 15.84 6.28
C PHE A 89 22.26 16.21 5.24
N GLY A 90 22.14 17.36 4.59
CA GLY A 90 23.08 17.78 3.54
C GLY A 90 22.97 16.93 2.27
N TRP A 91 21.85 16.29 2.02
CA TRP A 91 21.65 15.44 0.86
C TRP A 91 21.31 16.26 -0.38
N SER A 92 21.98 15.93 -1.47
CA SER A 92 21.80 16.65 -2.74
C SER A 92 20.47 16.36 -3.43
N ARG A 93 19.86 15.22 -3.14
CA ARG A 93 18.59 14.78 -3.70
C ARG A 93 17.77 14.02 -2.65
N VAL A 94 16.53 14.42 -2.48
CA VAL A 94 15.52 13.69 -1.71
C VAL A 94 14.26 13.62 -2.55
N ALA A 95 13.72 12.41 -2.72
CA ALA A 95 12.46 12.17 -3.39
C ALA A 95 11.45 11.58 -2.40
N LEU A 96 10.20 12.06 -2.48
CA LEU A 96 9.04 11.43 -1.85
C LEU A 96 8.13 10.90 -2.96
N LEU A 97 7.68 9.68 -2.79
CA LEU A 97 6.71 9.01 -3.66
C LEU A 97 5.53 8.53 -2.80
N ASN A 98 4.36 8.48 -3.39
CA ASN A 98 3.30 7.68 -2.77
C ASN A 98 3.73 6.20 -2.76
N ASP A 99 3.24 5.41 -1.79
CA ASP A 99 3.60 4.00 -1.63
C ASP A 99 3.31 3.16 -2.89
N LEU A 100 2.13 3.31 -3.49
CA LEU A 100 1.77 2.62 -4.73
C LEU A 100 2.56 3.12 -5.95
N GLU A 101 2.86 4.40 -6.00
CA GLU A 101 3.75 4.95 -7.04
C GLU A 101 5.15 4.34 -6.92
N ALA A 102 5.67 4.17 -5.69
CA ALA A 102 6.96 3.52 -5.45
C ALA A 102 6.94 2.04 -5.88
N ILE A 103 5.88 1.29 -5.58
CA ILE A 103 5.69 -0.08 -6.08
C ILE A 103 5.68 -0.10 -7.60
N ALA A 104 4.97 0.82 -8.24
CA ALA A 104 4.89 0.92 -9.70
C ALA A 104 6.27 1.18 -10.35
N TRP A 105 7.14 1.96 -9.71
CA TRP A 105 8.55 2.11 -10.10
C TRP A 105 9.33 0.80 -9.93
N GLY A 106 9.04 0.03 -8.87
CA GLY A 106 9.71 -1.23 -8.54
C GLY A 106 9.40 -2.38 -9.49
N ILE A 107 8.26 -2.37 -10.21
CA ILE A 107 7.86 -3.45 -11.12
C ILE A 107 8.95 -3.77 -12.14
N GLY A 108 9.67 -2.75 -12.65
CA GLY A 108 10.73 -2.94 -13.63
C GLY A 108 11.97 -3.64 -13.10
N ALA A 109 12.10 -3.79 -11.78
CA ALA A 109 13.22 -4.46 -11.11
C ALA A 109 12.90 -5.92 -10.73
N LEU A 110 11.62 -6.36 -10.87
CA LEU A 110 11.21 -7.72 -10.55
C LEU A 110 11.75 -8.70 -11.59
N GLY A 111 12.28 -9.83 -11.10
CA GLY A 111 12.67 -10.99 -11.91
C GLY A 111 11.50 -11.95 -12.18
N GLU A 112 11.76 -13.00 -12.95
CA GLU A 112 10.74 -13.99 -13.33
C GLU A 112 10.18 -14.75 -12.10
N ASP A 113 10.97 -14.91 -11.04
CA ASP A 113 10.60 -15.64 -9.83
C ASP A 113 9.85 -14.76 -8.81
N ASP A 114 9.73 -13.44 -9.05
CA ASP A 114 9.12 -12.49 -8.10
C ASP A 114 7.60 -12.34 -8.30
N TRP A 115 7.03 -12.99 -9.31
CA TRP A 115 5.60 -12.86 -9.61
C TRP A 115 4.96 -14.18 -10.07
N VAL A 116 3.64 -14.25 -9.94
CA VAL A 116 2.83 -15.37 -10.42
C VAL A 116 1.80 -14.83 -11.42
N THR A 117 1.73 -15.45 -12.59
CA THR A 117 0.71 -15.11 -13.60
C THR A 117 -0.63 -15.73 -13.21
N LEU A 118 -1.60 -14.90 -12.82
CA LEU A 118 -2.96 -15.34 -12.50
C LEU A 118 -3.80 -15.53 -13.77
N ASN A 119 -3.62 -14.66 -14.78
CA ASN A 119 -4.30 -14.73 -16.07
C ASN A 119 -3.33 -14.25 -17.15
N ALA A 120 -3.01 -15.13 -18.10
CA ALA A 120 -1.99 -14.87 -19.11
C ALA A 120 -2.33 -13.72 -20.06
N GLY A 121 -3.59 -13.53 -20.41
CA GLY A 121 -4.01 -12.45 -21.32
C GLY A 121 -3.30 -12.47 -22.67
N ASP A 122 -3.28 -11.31 -23.34
CA ASP A 122 -2.48 -11.03 -24.54
C ASP A 122 -1.60 -9.79 -24.24
N PRO A 123 -0.37 -9.98 -23.76
CA PRO A 123 0.45 -8.88 -23.25
C PRO A 123 0.98 -7.99 -24.37
N ASP A 124 0.76 -6.69 -24.26
CA ASP A 124 1.41 -5.67 -25.07
C ASP A 124 2.65 -5.13 -24.34
N PRO A 125 3.87 -5.42 -24.79
CA PRO A 125 5.10 -4.95 -24.15
C PRO A 125 5.23 -3.42 -24.12
N GLU A 126 4.52 -2.71 -25.02
CA GLU A 126 4.51 -1.25 -25.10
C GLU A 126 3.28 -0.64 -24.42
N GLY A 127 2.34 -1.47 -23.94
CA GLY A 127 1.08 -1.05 -23.34
C GLY A 127 1.27 -0.43 -21.96
N ASN A 128 0.34 0.46 -21.57
CA ASN A 128 0.29 0.98 -20.22
C ASN A 128 0.02 -0.15 -19.21
N ARG A 129 0.43 0.06 -17.96
CA ARG A 129 0.26 -0.90 -16.87
C ARG A 129 -0.52 -0.27 -15.73
N ALA A 130 -1.17 -1.09 -14.93
CA ALA A 130 -1.79 -0.68 -13.67
C ALA A 130 -1.27 -1.56 -12.54
N VAL A 131 -1.19 -0.95 -11.36
CA VAL A 131 -0.90 -1.63 -10.09
C VAL A 131 -2.12 -1.46 -9.21
N ILE A 132 -2.62 -2.57 -8.67
CA ILE A 132 -3.70 -2.59 -7.68
C ILE A 132 -3.18 -3.37 -6.48
N ALA A 133 -3.37 -2.82 -5.28
CA ALA A 133 -2.98 -3.45 -4.04
C ALA A 133 -4.09 -3.33 -3.00
N ALA A 134 -4.73 -4.46 -2.71
CA ALA A 134 -5.70 -4.57 -1.63
C ALA A 134 -4.95 -4.83 -0.32
N GLY A 135 -4.77 -3.78 0.47
CA GLY A 135 -4.24 -3.81 1.82
C GLY A 135 -5.32 -3.42 2.83
N THR A 136 -5.00 -2.60 3.82
CA THR A 136 -6.00 -1.96 4.71
C THR A 136 -7.02 -1.15 3.91
N GLY A 137 -6.56 -0.44 2.87
CA GLY A 137 -7.35 0.21 1.83
C GLY A 137 -7.13 -0.45 0.47
N LEU A 138 -7.61 0.20 -0.60
CA LEU A 138 -7.39 -0.19 -1.99
C LEU A 138 -6.52 0.86 -2.68
N GLY A 139 -5.22 0.56 -2.79
CA GLY A 139 -4.28 1.43 -3.47
C GLY A 139 -4.20 1.12 -4.96
N GLU A 140 -4.07 2.16 -5.78
CA GLU A 140 -3.91 2.06 -7.22
C GLU A 140 -2.81 2.99 -7.73
N ALA A 141 -2.10 2.56 -8.74
CA ALA A 141 -1.17 3.40 -9.50
C ALA A 141 -1.17 3.00 -10.96
N GLY A 142 -0.94 3.97 -11.83
CA GLY A 142 -0.75 3.73 -13.25
C GLY A 142 0.72 3.82 -13.64
N VAL A 143 1.08 3.15 -14.75
CA VAL A 143 2.39 3.30 -15.39
C VAL A 143 2.15 3.54 -16.87
N CYS A 144 2.41 4.74 -17.35
CA CYS A 144 2.31 5.05 -18.77
C CYS A 144 3.68 5.00 -19.44
N ARG A 145 3.69 4.69 -20.74
CA ARG A 145 4.90 4.70 -21.56
C ARG A 145 4.95 5.95 -22.42
N SER A 146 6.03 6.72 -22.31
CA SER A 146 6.25 7.92 -23.11
C SER A 146 7.73 8.11 -23.39
N GLY A 147 8.08 8.44 -24.65
CA GLY A 147 9.46 8.66 -25.05
C GLY A 147 10.39 7.45 -24.85
N GLY A 148 9.87 6.22 -24.87
CA GLY A 148 10.63 4.99 -24.62
C GLY A 148 10.88 4.69 -23.13
N HIS A 149 10.34 5.51 -22.23
CA HIS A 149 10.48 5.35 -20.78
C HIS A 149 9.14 5.08 -20.09
N TRP A 150 9.18 4.36 -18.98
CA TRP A 150 8.04 4.13 -18.11
C TRP A 150 7.91 5.29 -17.12
N HIS A 151 6.69 5.77 -16.96
CA HIS A 151 6.35 6.88 -16.06
C HIS A 151 5.22 6.46 -15.13
N PRO A 152 5.53 5.97 -13.93
CA PRO A 152 4.54 5.74 -12.88
C PRO A 152 3.86 7.03 -12.44
N PHE A 153 2.60 6.93 -12.07
CA PHE A 153 1.84 8.02 -11.47
C PHE A 153 0.85 7.47 -10.44
N ALA A 154 0.66 8.21 -9.35
CA ALA A 154 -0.31 7.87 -8.31
C ALA A 154 -1.75 8.02 -8.83
N SER A 155 -2.65 7.19 -8.29
CA SER A 155 -4.09 7.23 -8.55
C SER A 155 -4.85 7.07 -7.24
N GLU A 156 -6.02 7.67 -7.17
CA GLU A 156 -7.01 7.47 -6.12
C GLU A 156 -8.22 6.68 -6.68
N GLY A 157 -7.97 5.79 -7.64
CA GLY A 157 -9.02 5.00 -8.33
C GLY A 157 -9.80 4.09 -7.39
N GLY A 158 -9.17 3.60 -6.31
CA GLY A 158 -9.87 2.84 -5.26
C GLY A 158 -11.03 3.59 -4.60
N HIS A 159 -11.03 4.92 -4.66
CA HIS A 159 -12.14 5.76 -4.20
C HIS A 159 -13.23 6.00 -5.23
N ALA A 160 -13.12 5.45 -6.45
CA ALA A 160 -14.21 5.50 -7.44
C ALA A 160 -15.44 4.73 -6.94
N ASP A 161 -16.62 5.14 -7.43
CA ASP A 161 -17.89 4.55 -7.04
C ASP A 161 -17.93 3.03 -7.28
N PHE A 162 -18.36 2.28 -6.28
CA PHE A 162 -18.64 0.85 -6.44
C PHE A 162 -19.84 0.67 -7.38
N ALA A 163 -19.62 -0.02 -8.48
CA ALA A 163 -20.63 -0.29 -9.51
C ALA A 163 -21.09 -1.77 -9.41
N PRO A 164 -22.26 -2.06 -8.80
CA PRO A 164 -22.75 -3.41 -8.63
C PRO A 164 -23.11 -4.05 -9.99
N ALA A 165 -22.69 -5.30 -10.20
CA ALA A 165 -22.91 -6.04 -11.43
C ALA A 165 -24.23 -6.86 -11.40
N ASP A 166 -24.78 -7.14 -10.22
CA ASP A 166 -25.97 -7.94 -10.02
C ASP A 166 -26.83 -7.46 -8.84
N ALA A 167 -27.93 -8.19 -8.56
CA ALA A 167 -28.86 -7.84 -7.49
C ALA A 167 -28.29 -8.02 -6.09
N GLU A 168 -27.37 -8.96 -5.89
CA GLU A 168 -26.70 -9.22 -4.63
C GLU A 168 -25.77 -8.05 -4.29
N GLN A 169 -24.92 -7.67 -5.23
CA GLN A 169 -24.02 -6.51 -5.10
C GLN A 169 -24.80 -5.20 -4.96
N ALA A 170 -25.96 -5.06 -5.61
CA ALA A 170 -26.85 -3.91 -5.38
C ALA A 170 -27.43 -3.87 -3.95
N GLY A 171 -27.69 -5.04 -3.36
CA GLY A 171 -28.05 -5.18 -1.96
C GLY A 171 -26.93 -4.74 -1.02
N LEU A 172 -25.71 -5.20 -1.28
CA LEU A 172 -24.49 -4.79 -0.56
C LEU A 172 -24.26 -3.28 -0.65
N LEU A 173 -24.34 -2.69 -1.86
CA LEU A 173 -24.23 -1.25 -2.06
C LEU A 173 -25.24 -0.50 -1.19
N SER A 174 -26.51 -0.95 -1.19
CA SER A 174 -27.58 -0.33 -0.41
C SER A 174 -27.34 -0.42 1.10
N TRP A 175 -26.73 -1.50 1.57
CA TRP A 175 -26.38 -1.72 2.97
C TRP A 175 -25.18 -0.82 3.38
N LEU A 176 -24.11 -0.80 2.58
CA LEU A 176 -22.93 0.03 2.81
C LEU A 176 -23.27 1.53 2.76
N ALA A 177 -24.16 1.95 1.84
CA ALA A 177 -24.55 3.35 1.68
C ALA A 177 -25.23 3.93 2.94
N LYS A 178 -25.96 3.10 3.72
CA LYS A 178 -26.54 3.53 5.01
C LYS A 178 -25.45 3.86 6.04
N ARG A 179 -24.30 3.22 5.95
CA ARG A 179 -23.20 3.37 6.89
C ARG A 179 -22.23 4.48 6.49
N TYR A 180 -21.91 4.57 5.20
CA TYR A 180 -20.86 5.44 4.70
C TYR A 180 -21.36 6.62 3.86
N GLY A 181 -22.60 6.59 3.39
CA GLY A 181 -23.11 7.53 2.38
C GLY A 181 -22.55 7.20 1.00
N HIS A 182 -21.30 7.57 0.73
CA HIS A 182 -20.57 7.19 -0.47
C HIS A 182 -19.92 5.81 -0.30
N VAL A 183 -20.06 4.94 -1.31
CA VAL A 183 -19.47 3.60 -1.34
C VAL A 183 -18.51 3.50 -2.51
N SER A 184 -17.23 3.40 -2.21
CA SER A 184 -16.16 3.21 -3.19
C SER A 184 -15.78 1.74 -3.35
N TRP A 185 -14.98 1.42 -4.38
CA TRP A 185 -14.37 0.11 -4.53
C TRP A 185 -13.56 -0.31 -3.30
N GLU A 186 -12.87 0.62 -2.66
CA GLU A 186 -12.14 0.36 -1.41
C GLU A 186 -13.06 -0.17 -0.29
N ARG A 187 -14.32 0.29 -0.23
CA ARG A 187 -15.31 -0.18 0.75
C ARG A 187 -15.76 -1.63 0.53
N VAL A 188 -15.32 -2.24 -0.58
CA VAL A 188 -15.63 -3.64 -0.93
C VAL A 188 -14.33 -4.45 -1.06
N ALA A 189 -13.37 -3.97 -1.85
CA ALA A 189 -12.17 -4.70 -2.24
C ALA A 189 -10.93 -4.29 -1.42
N SER A 190 -11.05 -4.26 -0.09
CA SER A 190 -9.93 -4.00 0.82
C SER A 190 -10.07 -4.83 2.09
N GLY A 191 -9.06 -4.83 2.96
CA GLY A 191 -9.15 -5.52 4.25
C GLY A 191 -10.30 -4.99 5.11
N THR A 192 -10.47 -3.67 5.18
CA THR A 192 -11.63 -3.07 5.89
C THR A 192 -12.95 -3.36 5.18
N GLY A 193 -12.95 -3.35 3.85
CA GLY A 193 -14.10 -3.71 3.03
C GLY A 193 -14.53 -5.16 3.24
N LEU A 194 -13.59 -6.09 3.26
CA LEU A 194 -13.87 -7.52 3.49
C LEU A 194 -14.59 -7.75 4.83
N VAL A 195 -14.22 -7.01 5.88
CA VAL A 195 -14.90 -7.09 7.18
C VAL A 195 -16.36 -6.62 7.08
N ASP A 196 -16.63 -5.55 6.35
CA ASP A 196 -17.97 -5.04 6.13
C ASP A 196 -18.81 -5.99 5.24
N VAL A 197 -18.21 -6.52 4.17
CA VAL A 197 -18.87 -7.52 3.29
C VAL A 197 -19.20 -8.78 4.08
N TYR A 198 -18.30 -9.27 4.91
CA TYR A 198 -18.55 -10.41 5.79
C TYR A 198 -19.71 -10.15 6.77
N ALA A 199 -19.73 -8.99 7.41
CA ALA A 199 -20.83 -8.60 8.29
C ALA A 199 -22.19 -8.59 7.55
N TRP A 200 -22.21 -8.07 6.31
CA TRP A 200 -23.39 -8.11 5.46
C TRP A 200 -23.80 -9.55 5.11
N CYS A 201 -22.86 -10.43 4.76
CA CYS A 201 -23.16 -11.84 4.48
C CYS A 201 -23.79 -12.56 5.69
N LEU A 202 -23.28 -12.30 6.90
CA LEU A 202 -23.85 -12.84 8.13
C LEU A 202 -25.30 -12.37 8.33
N GLU A 203 -25.59 -11.08 8.10
CA GLU A 203 -26.96 -10.56 8.19
C GLU A 203 -27.89 -11.20 7.15
N GLN A 204 -27.43 -11.40 5.90
CA GLN A 204 -28.24 -12.05 4.85
C GLN A 204 -28.55 -13.51 5.20
N GLN A 205 -27.61 -14.21 5.82
CA GLN A 205 -27.80 -15.61 6.25
C GLN A 205 -28.51 -15.74 7.60
N ALA A 206 -28.79 -14.62 8.28
CA ALA A 206 -29.37 -14.58 9.65
C ALA A 206 -28.53 -15.39 10.67
N VAL A 207 -27.18 -15.34 10.53
CA VAL A 207 -26.22 -16.04 11.39
C VAL A 207 -25.51 -15.01 12.29
N PRO A 208 -25.42 -15.28 13.61
CA PRO A 208 -24.64 -14.39 14.50
C PRO A 208 -23.13 -14.50 14.20
N PRO A 209 -22.34 -13.44 14.47
CA PRO A 209 -20.89 -13.50 14.35
C PRO A 209 -20.32 -14.68 15.15
N PRO A 210 -19.43 -15.48 14.56
CA PRO A 210 -18.83 -16.61 15.26
C PRO A 210 -17.75 -16.15 16.24
N ALA A 211 -17.47 -16.96 17.26
CA ALA A 211 -16.51 -16.62 18.32
C ALA A 211 -15.08 -16.38 17.82
N TRP A 212 -14.68 -16.97 16.70
CA TRP A 212 -13.35 -16.74 16.11
C TRP A 212 -13.20 -15.33 15.53
N PHE A 213 -14.31 -14.70 15.11
CA PHE A 213 -14.31 -13.35 14.58
C PHE A 213 -14.28 -12.29 15.70
N ASP A 214 -15.00 -12.56 16.81
CA ASP A 214 -15.02 -11.67 17.98
C ASP A 214 -13.64 -11.64 18.66
N GLY A 215 -12.95 -10.49 18.60
CA GLY A 215 -11.65 -10.29 19.20
C GLY A 215 -10.47 -10.76 18.34
N ALA A 216 -10.66 -11.07 17.06
CA ALA A 216 -9.55 -11.29 16.14
C ALA A 216 -8.67 -10.01 16.05
N PRO A 217 -7.36 -10.11 16.25
CA PRO A 217 -6.45 -8.95 16.18
C PRO A 217 -6.38 -8.36 14.75
N ASP A 218 -6.59 -9.20 13.74
CA ASP A 218 -6.74 -8.83 12.34
C ASP A 218 -7.96 -9.57 11.76
N PRO A 219 -9.16 -8.95 11.80
CA PRO A 219 -10.37 -9.57 11.32
C PRO A 219 -10.34 -9.94 9.83
N ALA A 220 -9.71 -9.11 8.98
CA ALA A 220 -9.63 -9.38 7.55
C ALA A 220 -8.79 -10.62 7.25
N ALA A 221 -7.64 -10.75 7.89
CA ALA A 221 -6.80 -11.95 7.78
C ALA A 221 -7.51 -13.19 8.30
N ALA A 222 -8.26 -13.09 9.42
CA ALA A 222 -9.02 -14.19 9.98
C ALA A 222 -10.14 -14.65 9.03
N ILE A 223 -10.91 -13.72 8.44
CA ILE A 223 -11.95 -14.02 7.43
C ILE A 223 -11.32 -14.74 6.25
N SER A 224 -10.24 -14.20 5.70
CA SER A 224 -9.55 -14.79 4.54
C SER A 224 -9.06 -16.21 4.82
N ALA A 225 -8.44 -16.45 6.00
CA ALA A 225 -7.97 -17.77 6.38
C ALA A 225 -9.11 -18.79 6.47
N VAL A 226 -10.19 -18.45 7.16
CA VAL A 226 -11.36 -19.34 7.32
C VAL A 226 -12.08 -19.56 5.99
N ALA A 227 -12.19 -18.55 5.14
CA ALA A 227 -12.77 -18.67 3.80
C ALA A 227 -11.97 -19.64 2.91
N LEU A 228 -10.65 -19.51 2.88
CA LEU A 228 -9.77 -20.39 2.08
C LEU A 228 -9.81 -21.85 2.53
N GLU A 229 -10.09 -22.10 3.80
CA GLU A 229 -10.29 -23.46 4.35
C GLU A 229 -11.73 -23.99 4.12
N GLY A 230 -12.64 -23.15 3.64
CA GLY A 230 -14.07 -23.50 3.48
C GLY A 230 -14.80 -23.69 4.81
N GLY A 231 -14.26 -23.11 5.89
CA GLY A 231 -14.75 -23.32 7.26
C GLY A 231 -16.00 -22.52 7.64
N ASP A 232 -16.34 -21.49 6.86
CA ASP A 232 -17.48 -20.59 7.11
C ASP A 232 -18.07 -20.11 5.78
N ALA A 233 -19.36 -20.39 5.56
CA ALA A 233 -20.01 -20.09 4.28
C ALA A 233 -20.13 -18.58 4.01
N ALA A 234 -20.33 -17.77 5.06
CA ALA A 234 -20.38 -16.31 4.91
C ALA A 234 -18.99 -15.73 4.61
N ALA A 235 -17.92 -16.32 5.18
CA ALA A 235 -16.55 -15.91 4.88
C ALA A 235 -16.16 -16.25 3.43
N VAL A 236 -16.54 -17.45 2.94
CA VAL A 236 -16.34 -17.82 1.53
C VAL A 236 -17.09 -16.86 0.62
N GLN A 237 -18.37 -16.59 0.86
CA GLN A 237 -19.15 -15.63 0.07
C GLN A 237 -18.59 -14.22 0.09
N ALA A 238 -18.01 -13.80 1.20
CA ALA A 238 -17.42 -12.45 1.34
C ALA A 238 -16.08 -12.32 0.60
N LEU A 239 -15.35 -13.43 0.43
CA LEU A 239 -14.04 -13.43 -0.25
C LEU A 239 -14.18 -13.59 -1.78
N ASP A 240 -15.28 -14.26 -2.26
CA ASP A 240 -15.61 -14.43 -3.68
C ASP A 240 -16.14 -13.12 -4.32
#